data_fd1487d9f74bb3718a8940c7dbc917e6
#
_entry.id   fd1487d9f74bb3718a8940c7dbc917e6
#
_cell.length_a   1.000
_cell.length_b   1.000
_cell.length_c   1.000
_cell.angle_alpha   90.00
_cell.angle_beta   90.00
_cell.angle_gamma   90.00
#
_symmetry.space_group_name_H-M   'P 1'
#
loop_
_entity.id
_entity.type
_entity.pdbx_description
1 polymer ?
#
loop_
_entity_poly.entity_id
_entity_poly.type
_entity_poly.pdbx_seq_one_letter_code
_entity_poly.pdbx_strand_id
1 'polypeptide(L)'
;MTAASAPSRVALSLVLALAVASVAHAIDIGQIKVSRGDVAIERGGQTVPGAVGARLQTSDVIKTGTDGSVGITMSDNSLLSAGPNSVLSLDKYAFDATTNQGQFDSSLRKGSLSVVSGRIAKQSPDAMTVRTPTAILGVRGTEFAVSVDQ
;
A
#
# COMPACT_ATOMS: atom_id res chain seq x y z
N MET A 1 -10.88 -79.01 -17.01
CA MET A 1 -10.79 -78.16 -15.82
C MET A 1 -9.95 -76.94 -16.12
N THR A 2 -10.64 -75.89 -16.43
CA THR A 2 -10.00 -74.60 -16.76
C THR A 2 -10.31 -73.63 -15.64
N ALA A 3 -9.26 -73.20 -14.92
CA ALA A 3 -9.38 -72.14 -13.94
C ALA A 3 -9.40 -70.80 -14.72
N ALA A 4 -10.51 -70.11 -14.68
CA ALA A 4 -10.59 -68.74 -15.19
C ALA A 4 -10.02 -67.79 -14.16
N SER A 5 -8.89 -67.19 -14.45
CA SER A 5 -8.35 -66.09 -13.66
C SER A 5 -9.03 -64.80 -14.06
N ALA A 6 -9.76 -64.22 -13.14
CA ALA A 6 -10.33 -62.89 -13.33
C ALA A 6 -9.23 -61.82 -13.18
N PRO A 7 -9.12 -60.85 -14.10
CA PRO A 7 -8.19 -59.75 -13.90
C PRO A 7 -8.70 -58.77 -12.84
N SER A 8 -7.92 -58.56 -11.84
CA SER A 8 -8.13 -57.53 -10.84
C SER A 8 -8.09 -56.14 -11.50
N ARG A 9 -9.23 -55.48 -11.62
CA ARG A 9 -9.27 -54.11 -11.98
C ARG A 9 -8.87 -53.26 -10.78
N VAL A 10 -7.63 -52.85 -10.77
CA VAL A 10 -7.15 -51.82 -9.86
C VAL A 10 -7.72 -50.50 -10.37
N ALA A 11 -8.76 -50.04 -9.73
CA ALA A 11 -9.27 -48.70 -9.97
C ALA A 11 -8.30 -47.71 -9.35
N LEU A 12 -7.46 -47.08 -10.20
CA LEU A 12 -6.60 -45.98 -9.80
C LEU A 12 -7.47 -44.75 -9.67
N SER A 13 -7.96 -44.50 -8.45
CA SER A 13 -8.67 -43.26 -8.11
C SER A 13 -7.66 -42.12 -8.08
N LEU A 14 -7.58 -41.39 -9.18
CA LEU A 14 -6.83 -40.13 -9.27
C LEU A 14 -7.62 -39.07 -8.49
N VAL A 15 -7.30 -38.89 -7.23
CA VAL A 15 -7.80 -37.77 -6.41
C VAL A 15 -7.09 -36.51 -6.92
N LEU A 16 -7.75 -35.79 -7.83
CA LEU A 16 -7.30 -34.46 -8.24
C LEU A 16 -7.58 -33.50 -7.08
N ALA A 17 -6.55 -33.30 -6.22
CA ALA A 17 -6.61 -32.28 -5.18
C ALA A 17 -6.62 -30.92 -5.88
N LEU A 18 -7.81 -30.31 -6.00
CA LEU A 18 -7.94 -28.92 -6.39
C LEU A 18 -7.40 -28.06 -5.25
N ALA A 19 -6.12 -27.67 -5.36
CA ALA A 19 -5.55 -26.65 -4.49
C ALA A 19 -6.27 -25.33 -4.81
N VAL A 20 -7.28 -25.00 -4.02
CA VAL A 20 -7.88 -23.67 -4.05
C VAL A 20 -6.81 -22.72 -3.46
N ALA A 21 -6.02 -22.13 -4.34
CA ALA A 21 -5.15 -21.04 -3.96
C ALA A 21 -6.05 -19.89 -3.50
N SER A 22 -6.15 -19.71 -2.19
CA SER A 22 -6.80 -18.52 -1.62
C SER A 22 -5.98 -17.32 -2.07
N VAL A 23 -6.49 -16.59 -3.05
CA VAL A 23 -5.92 -15.29 -3.42
C VAL A 23 -6.24 -14.36 -2.27
N ALA A 24 -5.26 -14.16 -1.38
CA ALA A 24 -5.36 -13.14 -0.37
C ALA A 24 -5.44 -11.79 -1.10
N HIS A 25 -6.64 -11.20 -1.16
CA HIS A 25 -6.81 -9.86 -1.68
C HIS A 25 -6.20 -8.89 -0.68
N ALA A 26 -5.12 -8.22 -1.08
CA ALA A 26 -4.55 -7.15 -0.28
C ALA A 26 -5.57 -6.01 -0.18
N ILE A 27 -5.69 -5.44 1.02
CA ILE A 27 -6.61 -4.33 1.27
C ILE A 27 -6.05 -3.07 0.65
N ASP A 28 -6.84 -2.41 -0.18
CA ASP A 28 -6.50 -1.09 -0.73
C ASP A 28 -6.62 -0.03 0.37
N ILE A 29 -5.54 0.69 0.60
CA ILE A 29 -5.47 1.74 1.64
C ILE A 29 -5.56 3.15 1.08
N GLY A 30 -5.47 3.29 -0.22
CA GLY A 30 -5.51 4.57 -0.90
C GLY A 30 -5.45 4.43 -2.41
N GLN A 31 -5.52 5.55 -3.08
CA GLN A 31 -5.51 5.62 -4.53
C GLN A 31 -4.77 6.86 -5.02
N ILE A 32 -4.01 6.71 -6.10
CA ILE A 32 -3.40 7.84 -6.80
C ILE A 32 -4.50 8.60 -7.55
N LYS A 33 -4.62 9.89 -7.27
CA LYS A 33 -5.58 10.79 -7.92
C LYS A 33 -4.91 11.75 -8.90
N VAL A 34 -3.65 12.08 -8.68
CA VAL A 34 -2.84 12.92 -9.56
C VAL A 34 -1.50 12.23 -9.77
N SER A 35 -1.07 12.12 -11.01
CA SER A 35 0.24 11.59 -11.38
C SER A 35 0.78 12.39 -12.55
N ARG A 36 1.96 12.95 -12.38
CA ARG A 36 2.66 13.73 -13.41
C ARG A 36 4.11 13.30 -13.48
N GLY A 37 4.66 13.25 -14.69
CA GLY A 37 6.03 12.84 -14.92
C GLY A 37 6.27 11.39 -14.52
N ASP A 38 7.46 11.11 -14.02
CA ASP A 38 7.87 9.77 -13.63
C ASP A 38 7.40 9.45 -12.20
N VAL A 39 6.45 8.54 -12.08
CA VAL A 39 5.91 8.04 -10.81
C VAL A 39 5.83 6.53 -10.86
N ALA A 40 6.43 5.87 -9.88
CA ALA A 40 6.46 4.42 -9.76
C ALA A 40 6.09 3.98 -8.34
N ILE A 41 5.52 2.80 -8.24
CA ILE A 41 5.22 2.12 -6.97
C ILE A 41 6.10 0.88 -6.90
N GLU A 42 6.89 0.75 -5.84
CA GLU A 42 7.59 -0.50 -5.54
C GLU A 42 6.75 -1.33 -4.58
N ARG A 43 6.46 -2.55 -4.98
CA ARG A 43 5.63 -3.49 -4.23
C ARG A 43 6.23 -4.88 -4.30
N GLY A 44 6.65 -5.42 -3.15
CA GLY A 44 7.18 -6.78 -3.10
C GLY A 44 8.36 -7.05 -4.05
N GLY A 45 9.26 -6.09 -4.20
CA GLY A 45 10.41 -6.19 -5.11
C GLY A 45 10.09 -5.96 -6.60
N GLN A 46 8.83 -5.62 -6.92
CA GLN A 46 8.40 -5.31 -8.28
C GLN A 46 8.04 -3.83 -8.42
N THR A 47 8.21 -3.30 -9.62
CA THR A 47 7.82 -1.93 -9.95
C THR A 47 6.47 -1.94 -10.67
N VAL A 48 5.53 -1.18 -10.12
CA VAL A 48 4.19 -0.98 -10.68
C VAL A 48 4.07 0.48 -11.11
N PRO A 49 3.46 0.77 -12.28
CA PRO A 49 3.24 2.15 -12.70
C PRO A 49 2.41 2.94 -11.68
N GLY A 50 2.89 4.14 -11.33
CA GLY A 50 2.17 5.08 -10.46
C GLY A 50 1.20 5.95 -11.24
N ALA A 51 0.28 5.35 -11.97
CA ALA A 51 -0.70 6.05 -12.79
C ALA A 51 -1.92 6.49 -11.96
N VAL A 52 -2.66 7.48 -12.46
CA VAL A 52 -3.97 7.86 -11.90
C VAL A 52 -4.88 6.64 -11.85
N GLY A 53 -5.51 6.41 -10.70
CA GLY A 53 -6.36 5.25 -10.44
C GLY A 53 -5.63 4.05 -9.82
N ALA A 54 -4.29 4.05 -9.76
CA ALA A 54 -3.53 3.00 -9.12
C ALA A 54 -3.89 2.87 -7.64
N ARG A 55 -4.20 1.65 -7.21
CA ARG A 55 -4.52 1.34 -5.81
C ARG A 55 -3.23 1.11 -5.02
N LEU A 56 -3.23 1.59 -3.81
CA LEU A 56 -2.09 1.51 -2.90
C LEU A 56 -2.35 0.50 -1.78
N GLN A 57 -1.28 -0.14 -1.34
CA GLN A 57 -1.29 -1.15 -0.29
C GLN A 57 -0.26 -0.79 0.78
N THR A 58 -0.43 -1.36 1.96
CA THR A 58 0.58 -1.27 3.02
C THR A 58 1.92 -1.80 2.53
N SER A 59 2.99 -1.17 2.92
CA SER A 59 4.37 -1.43 2.50
C SER A 59 4.74 -1.00 1.08
N ASP A 60 3.84 -0.38 0.34
CA ASP A 60 4.18 0.26 -0.94
C ASP A 60 5.18 1.40 -0.72
N VAL A 61 6.11 1.52 -1.65
CA VAL A 61 7.03 2.65 -1.72
C VAL A 61 6.76 3.42 -3.00
N ILE A 62 6.36 4.68 -2.86
CA ILE A 62 6.09 5.57 -3.98
C ILE A 62 7.36 6.36 -4.27
N LYS A 63 7.81 6.30 -5.52
CA LYS A 63 8.99 7.03 -6.02
C LYS A 63 8.61 7.98 -7.13
N THR A 64 9.09 9.20 -7.05
CA THR A 64 8.97 10.20 -8.11
C THR A 64 10.34 10.54 -8.69
N GLY A 65 10.39 10.77 -10.00
CA GLY A 65 11.59 11.24 -10.68
C GLY A 65 11.74 12.77 -10.61
N THR A 66 12.71 13.31 -11.38
CA THR A 66 13.03 14.74 -11.39
C THR A 66 11.89 15.65 -11.84
N ASP A 67 10.99 15.13 -12.65
CA ASP A 67 9.79 15.82 -13.14
C ASP A 67 8.50 15.27 -12.50
N GLY A 68 8.63 14.33 -11.57
CA GLY A 68 7.52 13.60 -10.99
C GLY A 68 6.79 14.38 -9.90
N SER A 69 5.48 14.18 -9.85
CA SER A 69 4.65 14.56 -8.71
C SER A 69 3.45 13.64 -8.61
N VAL A 70 3.01 13.37 -7.40
CA VAL A 70 1.91 12.45 -7.14
C VAL A 70 0.99 13.00 -6.05
N GLY A 71 -0.31 12.89 -6.28
CA GLY A 71 -1.34 13.16 -5.29
C GLY A 71 -2.11 11.89 -4.96
N ILE A 72 -2.23 11.60 -3.68
CA ILE A 72 -2.82 10.38 -3.14
C ILE A 72 -3.97 10.74 -2.21
N THR A 73 -5.07 10.01 -2.34
CA THR A 73 -6.17 10.05 -1.36
C THR A 73 -6.20 8.71 -0.64
N MET A 74 -6.05 8.75 0.67
CA MET A 74 -6.13 7.57 1.52
C MET A 74 -7.59 7.23 1.86
N SER A 75 -7.83 6.02 2.36
CA SER A 75 -9.19 5.56 2.71
C SER A 75 -9.85 6.37 3.82
N ASP A 76 -9.08 7.02 4.68
CA ASP A 76 -9.57 7.93 5.73
C ASP A 76 -9.74 9.38 5.26
N ASN A 77 -9.61 9.63 3.95
CA ASN A 77 -9.61 10.93 3.30
C ASN A 77 -8.38 11.82 3.63
N SER A 78 -7.31 11.26 4.15
CA SER A 78 -6.03 11.98 4.18
C SER A 78 -5.54 12.19 2.76
N LEU A 79 -5.00 13.38 2.49
CA LEU A 79 -4.41 13.74 1.20
C LEU A 79 -2.90 13.84 1.35
N LEU A 80 -2.18 13.13 0.52
CA LEU A 80 -0.73 13.18 0.46
C LEU A 80 -0.30 13.67 -0.92
N SER A 81 0.66 14.60 -0.94
CA SER A 81 1.26 15.09 -2.18
C SER A 81 2.77 15.02 -2.07
N ALA A 82 3.40 14.24 -2.93
CA ALA A 82 4.85 14.16 -3.01
C ALA A 82 5.35 14.92 -4.25
N GLY A 83 6.39 15.71 -4.05
CA GLY A 83 7.04 16.46 -5.12
C GLY A 83 8.11 15.63 -5.86
N PRO A 84 8.94 16.30 -6.69
CA PRO A 84 10.01 15.63 -7.42
C PRO A 84 11.05 14.97 -6.51
N ASN A 85 11.69 13.92 -7.02
CA ASN A 85 12.77 13.19 -6.34
C ASN A 85 12.41 12.71 -4.93
N SER A 86 11.18 12.29 -4.74
CA SER A 86 10.67 11.84 -3.45
C SER A 86 10.64 10.32 -3.36
N VAL A 87 10.89 9.79 -2.16
CA VAL A 87 10.71 8.40 -1.79
C VAL A 87 9.85 8.33 -0.55
N LEU A 88 8.60 7.93 -0.74
CA LEU A 88 7.58 7.84 0.32
C LEU A 88 7.20 6.38 0.54
N SER A 89 7.36 5.89 1.75
CA SER A 89 6.97 4.54 2.16
C SER A 89 5.70 4.60 3.00
N LEU A 90 4.74 3.75 2.68
CA LEU A 90 3.49 3.57 3.45
C LEU A 90 3.68 2.39 4.40
N ASP A 91 4.23 2.64 5.59
CA ASP A 91 4.73 1.58 6.47
C ASP A 91 3.62 0.81 7.19
N LYS A 92 2.65 1.55 7.74
CA LYS A 92 1.49 0.97 8.42
C LYS A 92 0.24 1.78 8.12
N TYR A 93 -0.84 1.07 7.88
CA TYR A 93 -2.14 1.70 7.70
C TYR A 93 -3.25 0.77 8.16
N ALA A 94 -4.07 1.26 9.06
CA ALA A 94 -5.31 0.63 9.49
C ALA A 94 -6.37 1.71 9.68
N PHE A 95 -7.57 1.48 9.21
CA PHE A 95 -8.67 2.42 9.34
C PHE A 95 -10.00 1.70 9.46
N ASP A 96 -10.76 2.04 10.49
CA ASP A 96 -12.14 1.59 10.70
C ASP A 96 -13.09 2.75 10.38
N ALA A 97 -13.82 2.64 9.28
CA ALA A 97 -14.74 3.67 8.82
C ALA A 97 -15.95 3.88 9.75
N THR A 98 -16.26 2.90 10.61
CA THR A 98 -17.37 2.99 11.57
C THR A 98 -17.01 3.85 12.77
N THR A 99 -15.81 3.68 13.32
CA THR A 99 -15.32 4.38 14.52
C THR A 99 -14.41 5.55 14.20
N ASN A 100 -13.94 5.68 12.96
CA ASN A 100 -12.88 6.58 12.50
C ASN A 100 -11.53 6.37 13.21
N GLN A 101 -11.37 5.25 13.91
CA GLN A 101 -10.12 4.89 14.55
C GLN A 101 -9.16 4.25 13.55
N GLY A 102 -7.90 4.43 13.76
CA GLY A 102 -6.88 3.85 12.92
C GLY A 102 -5.48 4.26 13.31
N GLN A 103 -4.54 3.84 12.48
CA GLN A 103 -3.13 4.19 12.56
C GLN A 103 -2.59 4.38 11.16
N PHE A 104 -1.79 5.42 10.98
CA PHE A 104 -1.11 5.67 9.72
C PHE A 104 0.33 6.12 9.98
N ASP A 105 1.27 5.25 9.65
CA ASP A 105 2.70 5.54 9.72
C ASP A 105 3.29 5.51 8.31
N SER A 106 3.99 6.57 7.96
CA SER A 106 4.70 6.70 6.70
C SER A 106 6.13 7.18 6.92
N SER A 107 6.99 6.97 5.94
CA SER A 107 8.39 7.41 5.96
C SER A 107 8.71 8.17 4.70
N LEU A 108 9.23 9.38 4.83
CA LEU A 108 9.80 10.14 3.75
C LEU A 108 11.32 10.05 3.84
N ARG A 109 11.94 9.31 2.92
CA ARG A 109 13.40 9.11 2.90
C ARG A 109 14.11 10.27 2.26
N LYS A 110 13.53 10.85 1.21
CA LYS A 110 14.01 12.04 0.53
C LYS A 110 12.87 12.73 -0.21
N GLY A 111 13.10 13.97 -0.61
CA GLY A 111 12.15 14.77 -1.36
C GLY A 111 11.21 15.57 -0.47
N SER A 112 10.00 15.79 -0.93
CA SER A 112 9.02 16.61 -0.23
C SER A 112 7.67 15.91 -0.14
N LEU A 113 6.98 16.13 0.98
CA LEU A 113 5.66 15.60 1.24
C LEU A 113 4.79 16.68 1.89
N SER A 114 3.61 16.88 1.32
CA SER A 114 2.55 17.68 1.91
C SER A 114 1.41 16.77 2.33
N VAL A 115 0.87 16.98 3.51
CA VAL A 115 -0.19 16.15 4.09
C VAL A 115 -1.33 17.04 4.55
N VAL A 116 -2.54 16.68 4.12
CA VAL A 116 -3.79 17.18 4.71
C VAL A 116 -4.41 16.03 5.49
N SER A 117 -4.56 16.21 6.79
CA SER A 117 -5.02 15.13 7.66
C SER A 117 -6.48 14.76 7.41
N GLY A 118 -6.76 13.46 7.44
CA GLY A 118 -8.08 12.90 7.31
C GLY A 118 -8.69 12.49 8.65
N ARG A 119 -9.51 11.46 8.62
CA ARG A 119 -10.29 11.02 9.78
C ARG A 119 -9.44 10.41 10.90
N ILE A 120 -8.36 9.69 10.57
CA ILE A 120 -7.47 9.08 11.57
C ILE A 120 -6.88 10.13 12.50
N ALA A 121 -6.23 11.15 11.94
CA ALA A 121 -5.58 12.19 12.73
C ALA A 121 -6.59 13.09 13.46
N LYS A 122 -7.76 13.31 12.89
CA LYS A 122 -8.84 14.08 13.53
C LYS A 122 -9.44 13.34 14.73
N GLN A 123 -9.55 12.03 14.66
CA GLN A 123 -10.03 11.21 15.75
C GLN A 123 -8.97 11.02 16.85
N SER A 124 -7.72 10.79 16.44
CA SER A 124 -6.60 10.52 17.35
C SER A 124 -5.34 11.20 16.81
N PRO A 125 -4.97 12.39 17.34
CA PRO A 125 -3.84 13.17 16.80
C PRO A 125 -2.50 12.43 16.80
N ASP A 126 -2.29 11.48 17.70
CA ASP A 126 -1.05 10.69 17.78
C ASP A 126 -1.05 9.44 16.87
N ALA A 127 -2.15 9.18 16.17
CA ALA A 127 -2.31 7.99 15.34
C ALA A 127 -1.71 8.14 13.94
N MET A 128 -1.26 9.32 13.55
CA MET A 128 -0.61 9.58 12.27
C MET A 128 0.79 10.14 12.48
N THR A 129 1.79 9.45 11.93
CA THR A 129 3.19 9.86 12.00
C THR A 129 3.85 9.83 10.64
N VAL A 130 4.80 10.74 10.45
CA VAL A 130 5.73 10.74 9.31
C VAL A 130 7.14 10.66 9.85
N ARG A 131 7.89 9.65 9.42
CA ARG A 131 9.31 9.49 9.74
C ARG A 131 10.16 10.07 8.65
N THR A 132 11.21 10.74 9.04
CA THR A 132 12.32 11.16 8.16
C THR A 132 13.62 10.55 8.67
N PRO A 133 14.75 10.64 7.94
CA PRO A 133 16.02 10.12 8.42
C PRO A 133 16.47 10.70 9.77
N THR A 134 16.00 11.89 10.13
CA THR A 134 16.45 12.62 11.32
C THR A 134 15.37 12.91 12.36
N ALA A 135 14.10 12.64 12.03
CA ALA A 135 12.97 13.01 12.91
C ALA A 135 11.78 12.07 12.79
N ILE A 136 10.94 12.09 13.80
CA ILE A 136 9.59 11.50 13.77
C ILE A 136 8.62 12.64 14.03
N LEU A 137 7.71 12.86 13.08
CA LEU A 137 6.75 13.94 13.12
C LEU A 137 5.36 13.38 13.39
N GLY A 138 4.74 13.79 14.49
CA GLY A 138 3.31 13.56 14.73
C GLY A 138 2.50 14.57 13.95
N VAL A 139 1.45 14.11 13.28
CA VAL A 139 0.56 15.00 12.52
C VAL A 139 -0.48 15.59 13.46
N ARG A 140 -0.27 16.84 13.84
CA ARG A 140 -1.25 17.62 14.61
C ARG A 140 -1.71 18.79 13.77
N GLY A 141 -3.01 18.96 13.66
CA GLY A 141 -3.61 19.99 12.82
C GLY A 141 -4.13 19.44 11.49
N THR A 142 -4.47 20.34 10.58
CA THR A 142 -5.14 19.99 9.33
C THR A 142 -4.17 19.81 8.15
N GLU A 143 -3.04 20.51 8.18
CA GLU A 143 -2.10 20.50 7.06
C GLU A 143 -0.66 20.71 7.56
N PHE A 144 0.29 20.02 6.96
CA PHE A 144 1.71 20.27 7.14
C PHE A 144 2.51 19.83 5.91
N ALA A 145 3.73 20.35 5.81
CA ALA A 145 4.66 19.96 4.77
C ALA A 145 6.03 19.66 5.38
N VAL A 146 6.73 18.70 4.82
CA VAL A 146 8.07 18.32 5.21
C VAL A 146 8.95 18.11 3.98
N SER A 147 10.21 18.52 4.06
CA SER A 147 11.23 18.27 3.06
C SER A 147 12.43 17.59 3.70
N VAL A 148 13.01 16.67 2.97
CA VAL A 148 14.24 15.97 3.30
C VAL A 148 15.25 16.28 2.20
N ASP A 149 16.32 16.96 2.57
CA ASP A 149 17.41 17.26 1.64
C ASP A 149 18.18 15.98 1.29
N GLN A 150 18.75 15.97 0.08
CA GLN A 150 19.53 14.83 -0.43
C GLN A 150 20.97 14.94 0.00
#